data_54dc5e054676b962d43d07367495b237
#
_entry.id   54dc5e054676b962d43d07367495b237
#
_cell.length_a   1.000
_cell.length_b   1.000
_cell.length_c   1.000
_cell.angle_alpha   90.00
_cell.angle_beta   90.00
_cell.angle_gamma   90.00
#
_symmetry.space_group_name_H-M   'P 1'
#
loop_
_entity.id
_entity.type
_entity.pdbx_description
1 polymer ?
#
loop_
_entity_poly.entity_id
_entity_poly.type
_entity_poly.pdbx_seq_one_letter_code
_entity_poly.pdbx_strand_id
1 'polypeptide(L)'
;MARVTVVNDNPEFLALVHDILEDDRYEATTVDGDRADALDLVRASRPDLLMIDLRMGSDGLHGWAIAQQVRAEPTFDGLPVLICSADVVALKELEGDLDTMRHVGTLTKPFSIDDLTESIDELLAESATR
;
A
#
# COMPACT_ATOMS: atom_id res chain seq x y z
N MET A 1 -10.51 -1.24 15.16
CA MET A 1 -10.22 -1.88 13.87
C MET A 1 -9.03 -1.17 13.20
N ALA A 2 -8.16 -1.95 12.60
CA ALA A 2 -7.04 -1.35 11.88
C ALA A 2 -7.54 -0.59 10.65
N ARG A 3 -6.89 0.52 10.35
CA ARG A 3 -7.22 1.35 9.19
C ARG A 3 -6.23 1.07 8.07
N VAL A 4 -6.75 0.67 6.92
CA VAL A 4 -5.95 0.43 5.72
C VAL A 4 -6.33 1.46 4.66
N THR A 5 -5.35 2.20 4.19
CA THR A 5 -5.55 3.14 3.09
C THR A 5 -5.00 2.51 1.82
N VAL A 6 -5.81 2.45 0.79
CA VAL A 6 -5.48 1.83 -0.50
C VAL A 6 -5.35 2.91 -1.56
N VAL A 7 -4.19 2.98 -2.20
CA VAL A 7 -3.91 3.94 -3.27
C VAL A 7 -3.77 3.20 -4.59
N ASN A 8 -4.60 3.54 -5.55
CA ASN A 8 -4.57 2.96 -6.90
C ASN A 8 -5.25 3.92 -7.86
N ASP A 9 -4.95 3.81 -9.15
CA ASP A 9 -5.58 4.63 -10.20
C ASP A 9 -6.79 3.96 -10.85
N ASN A 10 -7.09 2.72 -10.49
CA ASN A 10 -8.21 1.96 -11.04
C ASN A 10 -9.38 1.93 -10.05
N PRO A 11 -10.50 2.62 -10.34
CA PRO A 11 -11.62 2.69 -9.40
C PRO A 11 -12.28 1.33 -9.16
N GLU A 12 -12.28 0.42 -10.12
CA GLU A 12 -12.85 -0.92 -9.94
C GLU A 12 -12.02 -1.73 -8.95
N PHE A 13 -10.70 -1.63 -9.04
CA PHE A 13 -9.78 -2.27 -8.10
C PHE A 13 -9.97 -1.72 -6.69
N LEU A 14 -10.07 -0.40 -6.56
CA LEU A 14 -10.30 0.24 -5.26
C LEU A 14 -11.60 -0.25 -4.62
N ALA A 15 -12.69 -0.32 -5.40
CA ALA A 15 -13.97 -0.78 -4.89
C ALA A 15 -13.89 -2.25 -4.44
N LEU A 16 -13.23 -3.09 -5.21
CA LEU A 16 -13.09 -4.52 -4.88
C LEU A 16 -12.30 -4.70 -3.59
N VAL A 17 -11.15 -4.05 -3.48
CA VAL A 17 -10.29 -4.18 -2.29
C VAL A 17 -10.98 -3.59 -1.07
N HIS A 18 -11.68 -2.47 -1.23
CA HIS A 18 -12.47 -1.89 -0.16
C HIS A 18 -13.45 -2.92 0.43
N ASP A 19 -14.20 -3.60 -0.42
CA ASP A 19 -15.19 -4.58 0.03
C ASP A 19 -14.53 -5.78 0.73
N ILE A 20 -13.40 -6.25 0.19
CA ILE A 20 -12.66 -7.35 0.80
C ILE A 20 -12.18 -6.97 2.20
N LEU A 21 -11.62 -5.78 2.36
CA LEU A 21 -11.09 -5.32 3.63
C LEU A 21 -12.18 -5.09 4.67
N GLU A 22 -13.31 -4.50 4.25
CA GLU A 22 -14.43 -4.29 5.16
C GLU A 22 -15.02 -5.61 5.64
N ASP A 23 -15.08 -6.62 4.76
CA ASP A 23 -15.53 -7.97 5.14
C ASP A 23 -14.58 -8.64 6.14
N ASP A 24 -13.30 -8.30 6.09
CA ASP A 24 -12.27 -8.86 7.00
C ASP A 24 -12.02 -7.97 8.23
N ARG A 25 -12.94 -7.07 8.52
CA ARG A 25 -12.95 -6.21 9.72
C ARG A 25 -11.83 -5.16 9.75
N TYR A 26 -11.37 -4.71 8.58
CA TYR A 26 -10.53 -3.53 8.49
C TYR A 26 -11.39 -2.32 8.14
N GLU A 27 -10.96 -1.16 8.54
CA GLU A 27 -11.56 0.09 8.09
C GLU A 27 -10.79 0.56 6.86
N ALA A 28 -11.41 0.54 5.69
CA ALA A 28 -10.75 0.82 4.43
C ALA A 28 -11.06 2.23 3.93
N THR A 29 -10.00 2.94 3.51
CA THR A 29 -10.11 4.23 2.82
C THR A 29 -9.42 4.08 1.48
N THR A 30 -10.09 4.51 0.40
CA THR A 30 -9.52 4.45 -0.94
C THR A 30 -9.11 5.82 -1.43
N VAL A 31 -7.99 5.88 -2.13
CA VAL A 31 -7.43 7.12 -2.67
C VAL A 31 -7.06 6.90 -4.13
N ASP A 32 -7.55 7.78 -5.02
CA ASP A 32 -7.12 7.79 -6.42
C ASP A 32 -5.69 8.31 -6.49
N GLY A 33 -4.76 7.45 -6.86
CA GLY A 33 -3.33 7.76 -6.90
C GLY A 33 -2.93 8.79 -7.95
N ASP A 34 -3.81 9.07 -8.93
CA ASP A 34 -3.55 10.07 -9.96
C ASP A 34 -3.88 11.50 -9.48
N ARG A 35 -4.54 11.64 -8.34
CA ARG A 35 -4.84 12.96 -7.81
C ARG A 35 -3.58 13.66 -7.34
N ALA A 36 -3.50 14.96 -7.61
CA ALA A 36 -2.36 15.77 -7.15
C ALA A 36 -2.26 15.84 -5.62
N ASP A 37 -3.39 15.68 -4.92
CA ASP A 37 -3.45 15.71 -3.47
C ASP A 37 -3.48 14.32 -2.82
N ALA A 38 -3.06 13.27 -3.56
CA ALA A 38 -3.11 11.90 -3.07
C ALA A 38 -2.39 11.73 -1.72
N LEU A 39 -1.20 12.29 -1.58
CA LEU A 39 -0.43 12.19 -0.33
C LEU A 39 -1.15 12.87 0.84
N ASP A 40 -1.79 14.01 0.59
CA ASP A 40 -2.58 14.70 1.62
C ASP A 40 -3.78 13.88 2.06
N LEU A 41 -4.42 13.18 1.11
CA LEU A 41 -5.54 12.28 1.41
C LEU A 41 -5.09 11.08 2.24
N VAL A 42 -3.90 10.55 1.97
CA VAL A 42 -3.32 9.48 2.78
C VAL A 42 -3.11 9.97 4.22
N ARG A 43 -2.54 11.16 4.40
CA ARG A 43 -2.37 11.74 5.74
C ARG A 43 -3.69 11.89 6.47
N ALA A 44 -4.69 12.43 5.78
CA ALA A 44 -6.01 12.66 6.37
C ALA A 44 -6.68 11.37 6.82
N SER A 45 -6.40 10.26 6.16
CA SER A 45 -6.98 8.96 6.49
C SER A 45 -6.39 8.32 7.76
N ARG A 46 -5.23 8.79 8.20
CA ARG A 46 -4.52 8.25 9.39
C ARG A 46 -4.40 6.73 9.36
N PRO A 47 -3.75 6.17 8.35
CA PRO A 47 -3.71 4.73 8.17
C PRO A 47 -2.81 4.03 9.19
N ASP A 48 -3.16 2.80 9.54
CA ASP A 48 -2.29 1.87 10.25
C ASP A 48 -1.43 1.08 9.26
N LEU A 49 -1.86 1.00 8.00
CA LEU A 49 -1.13 0.38 6.91
C LEU A 49 -1.51 1.06 5.59
N LEU A 50 -0.54 1.27 4.74
CA LEU A 50 -0.74 1.79 3.39
C LEU A 50 -0.55 0.68 2.37
N MET A 51 -1.56 0.44 1.54
CA MET A 51 -1.48 -0.47 0.40
C MET A 51 -1.41 0.39 -0.86
N ILE A 52 -0.40 0.18 -1.69
CA ILE A 52 -0.18 1.03 -2.86
C ILE A 52 0.26 0.19 -4.05
N ASP A 53 -0.26 0.51 -5.24
CA ASP A 53 0.19 -0.10 -6.48
C ASP A 53 1.49 0.56 -6.92
N LEU A 54 2.47 -0.25 -7.30
CA LEU A 54 3.77 0.23 -7.76
C LEU A 54 3.66 1.11 -9.01
N ARG A 55 2.85 0.68 -9.97
CA ARG A 55 2.65 1.39 -11.22
C ARG A 55 1.27 2.03 -11.26
N MET A 56 1.24 3.34 -11.43
CA MET A 56 -0.01 4.10 -11.58
C MET A 56 0.20 5.21 -12.60
N GLY A 57 -0.88 5.57 -13.29
CA GLY A 57 -0.85 6.64 -14.27
C GLY A 57 -0.02 6.31 -15.49
N SER A 58 0.34 7.32 -16.26
CA SER A 58 1.14 7.18 -17.47
C SER A 58 2.65 7.22 -17.20
N ASP A 59 3.06 7.57 -16.00
CA ASP A 59 4.47 7.83 -15.65
C ASP A 59 5.19 6.65 -15.01
N GLY A 60 4.71 5.43 -15.23
CA GLY A 60 5.39 4.23 -14.78
C GLY A 60 5.34 4.01 -13.27
N LEU A 61 6.43 4.29 -12.56
CA LEU A 61 6.54 3.95 -11.14
C LEU A 61 6.05 5.06 -10.19
N HIS A 62 4.90 5.64 -10.50
CA HIS A 62 4.31 6.71 -9.67
C HIS A 62 4.03 6.24 -8.23
N GLY A 63 3.57 5.00 -8.06
CA GLY A 63 3.34 4.44 -6.73
C GLY A 63 4.62 4.31 -5.92
N TRP A 64 5.72 3.96 -6.57
CA TRP A 64 7.02 3.92 -5.92
C TRP A 64 7.44 5.29 -5.40
N ALA A 65 7.21 6.33 -6.20
CA ALA A 65 7.51 7.70 -5.79
C ALA A 65 6.71 8.09 -4.54
N ILE A 66 5.42 7.76 -4.49
CA ILE A 66 4.59 8.03 -3.30
C ILE A 66 5.11 7.25 -2.09
N ALA A 67 5.48 5.97 -2.27
CA ALA A 67 6.00 5.15 -1.18
C ALA A 67 7.28 5.75 -0.60
N GLN A 68 8.18 6.27 -1.45
CA GLN A 68 9.39 6.94 -1.00
C GLN A 68 9.09 8.21 -0.22
N GLN A 69 8.11 8.99 -0.66
CA GLN A 69 7.68 10.20 0.04
C GLN A 69 7.11 9.86 1.43
N VAL A 70 6.32 8.78 1.52
CA VAL A 70 5.78 8.31 2.79
C VAL A 70 6.92 7.93 3.75
N ARG A 71 7.91 7.21 3.25
CA ARG A 71 9.06 6.81 4.09
C ARG A 71 9.89 8.00 4.58
N ALA A 72 9.96 9.05 3.79
CA ALA A 72 10.73 10.25 4.14
C ALA A 72 9.98 11.17 5.11
N GLU A 73 8.68 10.98 5.29
CA GLU A 73 7.87 11.89 6.07
C GLU A 73 7.75 11.44 7.53
N PRO A 74 8.16 12.29 8.51
CA PRO A 74 8.09 11.91 9.93
C PRO A 74 6.70 11.55 10.44
N THR A 75 5.64 12.13 9.86
CA THR A 75 4.24 11.83 10.20
C THR A 75 3.92 10.34 10.01
N PHE A 76 4.59 9.69 9.05
CA PHE A 76 4.38 8.29 8.73
C PHE A 76 5.46 7.37 9.29
N ASP A 77 6.20 7.81 10.30
CA ASP A 77 7.26 7.00 10.87
C ASP A 77 6.72 5.65 11.34
N GLY A 78 7.34 4.58 10.84
CA GLY A 78 6.94 3.22 11.20
C GLY A 78 5.69 2.70 10.50
N LEU A 79 5.09 3.47 9.58
CA LEU A 79 3.91 3.01 8.86
C LEU A 79 4.24 1.80 7.97
N PRO A 80 3.56 0.66 8.14
CA PRO A 80 3.72 -0.47 7.22
C PRO A 80 3.20 -0.12 5.83
N VAL A 81 3.94 -0.52 4.80
CA VAL A 81 3.55 -0.29 3.40
C VAL A 81 3.54 -1.62 2.66
N LEU A 82 2.42 -1.94 2.04
CA LEU A 82 2.27 -3.12 1.18
C LEU A 82 2.23 -2.66 -0.26
N ILE A 83 3.27 -3.02 -1.02
CA ILE A 83 3.39 -2.66 -2.43
C ILE A 83 2.85 -3.80 -3.29
N CYS A 84 1.86 -3.51 -4.11
CA CYS A 84 1.22 -4.46 -5.01
C CYS A 84 1.63 -4.18 -6.45
N SER A 85 1.88 -5.21 -7.24
CA SER A 85 2.16 -5.01 -8.65
C SER A 85 2.02 -6.31 -9.45
N ALA A 86 1.59 -6.18 -10.69
CA ALA A 86 1.70 -7.26 -11.68
C ALA A 86 3.06 -7.27 -12.36
N ASP A 87 3.86 -6.21 -12.18
CA ASP A 87 5.16 -6.08 -12.82
C ASP A 87 6.26 -6.70 -11.95
N VAL A 88 6.46 -7.99 -12.12
CA VAL A 88 7.44 -8.78 -11.37
C VAL A 88 8.86 -8.29 -11.63
N VAL A 89 9.15 -7.83 -12.85
CA VAL A 89 10.47 -7.32 -13.22
C VAL A 89 10.78 -6.05 -12.42
N ALA A 90 9.83 -5.12 -12.37
CA ALA A 90 10.02 -3.89 -11.60
C ALA A 90 10.20 -4.17 -10.11
N LEU A 91 9.41 -5.08 -9.54
CA LEU A 91 9.56 -5.47 -8.14
C LEU A 91 10.97 -6.04 -7.86
N LYS A 92 11.46 -6.86 -8.77
CA LYS A 92 12.78 -7.44 -8.63
C LYS A 92 13.90 -6.40 -8.73
N GLU A 93 13.75 -5.44 -9.64
CA GLU A 93 14.72 -4.35 -9.78
C GLU A 93 14.79 -3.47 -8.53
N LEU A 94 13.68 -3.34 -7.81
CA LEU A 94 13.62 -2.55 -6.57
C LEU A 94 13.97 -3.35 -5.32
N GLU A 95 14.24 -4.64 -5.45
CA GLU A 95 14.45 -5.54 -4.31
C GLU A 95 15.51 -5.03 -3.33
N GLY A 96 16.63 -4.53 -3.84
CA GLY A 96 17.67 -3.97 -2.99
C GLY A 96 17.22 -2.76 -2.18
N ASP A 97 16.45 -1.87 -2.80
CA ASP A 97 15.89 -0.70 -2.13
C ASP A 97 14.83 -1.09 -1.12
N LEU A 98 13.98 -2.07 -1.47
CA LEU A 98 12.94 -2.57 -0.56
C LEU A 98 13.53 -3.23 0.68
N ASP A 99 14.64 -3.96 0.54
CA ASP A 99 15.30 -4.63 1.65
C ASP A 99 15.84 -3.65 2.69
N THR A 100 16.09 -2.41 2.30
CA THR A 100 16.57 -1.37 3.23
C THR A 100 15.45 -0.67 3.97
N MET A 101 14.20 -0.89 3.56
CA MET A 101 13.03 -0.27 4.16
C MET A 101 12.42 -1.18 5.22
N ARG A 102 12.06 -0.59 6.36
CA ARG A 102 11.36 -1.33 7.43
C ARG A 102 9.87 -1.39 7.16
N HIS A 103 9.26 -2.53 7.51
CA HIS A 103 7.81 -2.72 7.44
C HIS A 103 7.25 -2.51 6.05
N VAL A 104 8.00 -2.95 5.04
CA VAL A 104 7.54 -2.94 3.66
C VAL A 104 7.40 -4.37 3.18
N GLY A 105 6.22 -4.72 2.68
CA GLY A 105 5.95 -5.99 2.04
C GLY A 105 5.60 -5.80 0.59
N THR A 106 5.63 -6.89 -0.16
CA THR A 106 5.23 -6.89 -1.57
C THR A 106 4.20 -7.97 -1.81
N LEU A 107 3.28 -7.71 -2.74
CA LEU A 107 2.24 -8.65 -3.13
C LEU A 107 2.10 -8.63 -4.65
N THR A 108 2.35 -9.77 -5.28
CA THR A 108 2.31 -9.88 -6.73
C THR A 108 0.89 -10.16 -7.20
N LYS A 109 0.44 -9.43 -8.21
CA LYS A 109 -0.86 -9.67 -8.86
C LYS A 109 -0.74 -10.77 -9.92
N PRO A 110 -1.74 -11.62 -10.10
CA PRO A 110 -2.96 -11.72 -9.32
C PRO A 110 -2.71 -12.35 -7.96
N PHE A 111 -3.48 -11.94 -6.97
CA PHE A 111 -3.40 -12.52 -5.63
C PHE A 111 -4.79 -12.95 -5.16
N SER A 112 -4.83 -13.89 -4.23
CA SER A 112 -6.08 -14.33 -3.61
C SER A 112 -6.46 -13.40 -2.46
N ILE A 113 -7.71 -13.49 -2.01
CA ILE A 113 -8.16 -12.78 -0.82
C ILE A 113 -7.30 -13.17 0.39
N ASP A 114 -6.97 -14.45 0.52
CA ASP A 114 -6.14 -14.94 1.62
C ASP A 114 -4.72 -14.37 1.56
N ASP A 115 -4.13 -14.29 0.36
CA ASP A 115 -2.80 -13.69 0.19
C ASP A 115 -2.79 -12.24 0.66
N LEU A 116 -3.83 -11.49 0.30
CA LEU A 116 -3.96 -10.09 0.67
C LEU A 116 -4.09 -9.93 2.18
N THR A 117 -5.04 -10.64 2.79
CA THR A 117 -5.31 -10.49 4.22
C THR A 117 -4.15 -11.00 5.09
N GLU A 118 -3.49 -12.08 4.69
CA GLU A 118 -2.30 -12.57 5.38
C GLU A 118 -1.15 -11.56 5.32
N SER A 119 -0.92 -10.96 4.16
CA SER A 119 0.13 -9.96 4.00
C SER A 119 -0.11 -8.74 4.89
N ILE A 120 -1.36 -8.29 4.97
CA ILE A 120 -1.74 -7.17 5.83
C ILE A 120 -1.54 -7.52 7.30
N ASP A 121 -2.03 -8.69 7.71
CA ASP A 121 -1.92 -9.14 9.10
C ASP A 121 -0.46 -9.28 9.54
N GLU A 122 0.39 -9.83 8.69
CA GLU A 122 1.82 -9.97 8.97
C GLU A 122 2.51 -8.62 9.17
N LEU A 123 2.23 -7.66 8.28
CA LEU A 123 2.83 -6.33 8.38
C LEU A 123 2.36 -5.58 9.62
N LEU A 124 1.07 -5.69 9.96
CA LEU A 124 0.53 -5.06 11.15
C LEU A 124 1.15 -5.68 12.42
N ALA A 125 1.35 -6.99 12.43
CA ALA A 125 1.97 -7.68 13.56
C ALA A 125 3.44 -7.25 13.75
N GLU A 126 4.19 -7.13 12.67
CA GLU A 126 5.58 -6.64 12.72
C GLU A 126 5.66 -5.23 13.27
N SER A 127 4.76 -4.36 12.82
CA SER A 127 4.71 -2.97 13.29
C SER A 127 4.38 -2.89 14.77
N ALA A 128 3.50 -3.76 15.26
CA ALA A 128 3.07 -3.77 16.66
C ALA A 128 4.12 -4.31 17.62
N THR A 129 5.10 -5.08 17.15
CA THR A 129 6.12 -5.72 17.98
C THR A 129 7.39 -4.89 18.19
N ARG A 130 7.40 -3.69 17.69
CA ARG A 130 8.57 -2.80 17.84
C ARG A 130 8.75 -2.28 19.24
#